data_c6d74acf62e34a57f1a3936e2d7ea6d8
#
_entry.id   c6d74acf62e34a57f1a3936e2d7ea6d8
#
_cell.length_a   1.000
_cell.length_b   1.000
_cell.length_c   1.000
_cell.angle_alpha   90.00
_cell.angle_beta   90.00
_cell.angle_gamma   90.00
#
_symmetry.space_group_name_H-M   'P 1'
#
loop_
_entity.id
_entity.type
_entity.pdbx_description
1 polymer ?
#
loop_
_entity_poly.entity_id
_entity_poly.type
_entity_poly.pdbx_seq_one_letter_code
_entity_poly.pdbx_strand_id
1 'polypeptide(L)'
;MALRMKASMFVGLFLLSLAWKAAWAKVQVNMEDRVEVFLGDTAQITCMFTVSDSPDNVIIQWYMITKTNVRLRIYYGNSTMQVVDRGGQFTDKISVNGMGNSSEVVLTIRDVKLEDELEFICHVNGMSVGSKEGRTMLRVFASPDRPIITGEESGISVSNENPSKMGSCEAKNGYPRPNITWYRDQSSLQNTPGEVSVVTLVTKVSSGLYTVQSDLHLNVVKEDKDSFFYCEVSYLVPGGTKMTESNKINITVYYPTTSLDVWVESPKGSVKEGDTVEVHCRADGNPQPPFTFMHNMEELKSEPNVLVLKDVTRQSNGNITCTALDLDTYEETLGQTELFVDYLDPAVLIPKDTHVMAQGEELMATCNALSSLPTHTVWFKKGKKVAEGHTLTLKDAVFDMAGTYVCVVKVPSLEGLETTGSLRVFVQGRPEIKKSADPVQEVSPEKTQKLSCHARGYPTPVITWSSSDKSQVLKLSQRETEDEVLSVVSVKVTSDITAYCNASNEHGTVSVSFSLKAIVQTTSSALSTTEGSGVVIAVIIICILLLAILGSVLYFLYKKGKLPCGRSGKQDLTKPNKGGIVVEMKSDNTEEAVLLSVNGDKKPPSDQGDKYMYVQK
;
A
#
# COMPACT_ATOMS: atom_id res chain seq x y z
N MET A 1 47.16 -10.06 -102.30
CA MET A 1 45.92 -10.42 -101.53
C MET A 1 45.78 -9.68 -100.21
N ALA A 2 46.84 -9.24 -99.58
CA ALA A 2 46.86 -8.58 -98.24
C ALA A 2 46.35 -7.12 -98.27
N LEU A 3 46.40 -6.37 -99.39
CA LEU A 3 45.91 -4.96 -99.48
C LEU A 3 44.40 -4.84 -99.54
N ARG A 4 43.68 -5.83 -100.13
CA ARG A 4 42.20 -5.82 -100.27
C ARG A 4 41.52 -6.18 -98.93
N MET A 5 42.15 -6.97 -98.04
CA MET A 5 41.56 -7.30 -96.72
C MET A 5 41.63 -6.15 -95.73
N LYS A 6 42.66 -5.31 -95.81
CA LYS A 6 42.76 -4.13 -94.89
C LYS A 6 41.75 -3.04 -95.23
N ALA A 7 41.44 -2.80 -96.51
CA ALA A 7 40.43 -1.81 -96.91
C ALA A 7 39.02 -2.25 -96.49
N SER A 8 38.68 -3.53 -96.64
CA SER A 8 37.36 -4.07 -96.22
C SER A 8 37.15 -4.01 -94.70
N MET A 9 38.22 -4.21 -93.93
CA MET A 9 38.15 -4.12 -92.43
C MET A 9 37.97 -2.67 -91.95
N PHE A 10 38.62 -1.70 -92.65
CA PHE A 10 38.44 -0.27 -92.30
C PHE A 10 37.06 0.26 -92.67
N VAL A 11 36.48 -0.17 -93.81
CA VAL A 11 35.11 0.18 -94.24
C VAL A 11 34.11 -0.48 -93.27
N GLY A 12 34.31 -1.72 -92.84
CA GLY A 12 33.46 -2.39 -91.84
C GLY A 12 33.48 -1.70 -90.45
N LEU A 13 34.69 -1.31 -89.99
CA LEU A 13 34.80 -0.53 -88.74
C LEU A 13 34.21 0.86 -88.87
N PHE A 14 34.33 1.52 -90.00
CA PHE A 14 33.73 2.86 -90.25
C PHE A 14 32.21 2.78 -90.32
N LEU A 15 31.65 1.75 -90.93
CA LEU A 15 30.19 1.51 -90.95
C LEU A 15 29.66 1.11 -89.58
N LEU A 16 30.41 0.33 -88.79
CA LEU A 16 30.07 0.03 -87.41
C LEU A 16 30.13 1.27 -86.55
N SER A 17 31.10 2.16 -86.75
CA SER A 17 31.19 3.42 -86.00
C SER A 17 30.07 4.43 -86.38
N LEU A 18 29.61 4.39 -87.62
CA LEU A 18 28.44 5.18 -88.05
C LEU A 18 27.12 4.55 -87.57
N ALA A 19 27.04 3.23 -87.46
CA ALA A 19 25.86 2.55 -86.90
C ALA A 19 25.78 2.80 -85.41
N TRP A 20 26.91 2.93 -84.66
CA TRP A 20 26.89 3.27 -83.24
C TRP A 20 26.51 4.70 -82.97
N LYS A 21 26.76 5.64 -83.88
CA LYS A 21 26.26 7.03 -83.78
C LYS A 21 24.75 7.18 -84.05
N ALA A 22 24.15 6.21 -84.78
CA ALA A 22 22.73 6.23 -85.13
C ALA A 22 21.83 5.66 -83.99
N ALA A 23 22.38 5.12 -82.90
CA ALA A 23 21.61 4.46 -81.86
C ALA A 23 21.32 5.36 -80.63
N TRP A 24 21.75 6.62 -80.64
CA TRP A 24 21.43 7.53 -79.54
C TRP A 24 20.06 8.15 -79.78
N ALA A 25 19.16 7.85 -78.89
CA ALA A 25 17.84 8.50 -78.90
C ALA A 25 18.06 10.01 -78.72
N LYS A 26 17.58 10.78 -79.70
CA LYS A 26 17.77 12.24 -79.71
C LYS A 26 16.90 13.00 -78.73
N VAL A 27 15.87 12.34 -78.20
CA VAL A 27 15.03 12.81 -77.09
C VAL A 27 14.99 11.68 -76.03
N GLN A 28 15.34 11.99 -74.83
CA GLN A 28 15.17 11.09 -73.68
C GLN A 28 14.28 11.79 -72.63
N VAL A 29 13.39 11.03 -72.00
CA VAL A 29 12.48 11.50 -70.94
C VAL A 29 12.58 10.55 -69.80
N ASN A 30 12.81 11.10 -68.61
CA ASN A 30 12.86 10.39 -67.35
C ASN A 30 11.83 10.98 -66.38
N MET A 31 11.03 10.12 -65.79
CA MET A 31 10.00 10.45 -64.79
C MET A 31 10.02 9.38 -63.70
N GLU A 32 9.54 9.73 -62.52
CA GLU A 32 9.27 8.75 -61.48
C GLU A 32 8.09 7.85 -61.91
N ASP A 33 8.17 6.54 -61.64
CA ASP A 33 7.08 5.61 -62.00
C ASP A 33 5.78 5.96 -61.26
N ARG A 34 5.89 6.53 -60.08
CA ARG A 34 4.75 6.98 -59.24
C ARG A 34 5.09 8.19 -58.41
N VAL A 35 4.11 9.04 -58.21
CA VAL A 35 4.13 10.16 -57.26
C VAL A 35 3.05 9.90 -56.21
N GLU A 36 3.43 9.98 -54.95
CA GLU A 36 2.56 9.68 -53.83
C GLU A 36 2.27 10.97 -53.03
N VAL A 37 0.98 11.22 -52.71
CA VAL A 37 0.56 12.46 -52.07
C VAL A 37 -0.65 12.21 -51.15
N PHE A 38 -0.80 13.02 -50.12
CA PHE A 38 -2.04 13.01 -49.32
C PHE A 38 -3.17 13.75 -50.01
N LEU A 39 -4.39 13.32 -49.73
CA LEU A 39 -5.62 13.98 -50.14
C LEU A 39 -5.63 15.43 -49.65
N GLY A 40 -5.90 16.38 -50.53
CA GLY A 40 -5.88 17.83 -50.27
C GLY A 40 -4.53 18.48 -50.42
N ASP A 41 -3.44 17.73 -50.46
CA ASP A 41 -2.10 18.28 -50.64
C ASP A 41 -1.80 18.64 -52.12
N THR A 42 -0.62 19.15 -52.35
CA THR A 42 -0.14 19.51 -53.68
C THR A 42 0.84 18.44 -54.17
N ALA A 43 0.53 17.86 -55.34
CA ALA A 43 1.42 16.95 -56.03
C ALA A 43 2.34 17.69 -56.99
N GLN A 44 3.59 17.27 -57.08
CA GLN A 44 4.56 17.75 -58.07
C GLN A 44 5.08 16.56 -58.86
N ILE A 45 4.85 16.58 -60.19
CA ILE A 45 5.28 15.54 -61.12
C ILE A 45 6.39 16.13 -61.99
N THR A 46 7.59 15.63 -61.80
CA THR A 46 8.78 16.12 -62.50
C THR A 46 9.01 15.32 -63.76
N CYS A 47 9.12 16.01 -64.87
CA CYS A 47 9.52 15.47 -66.16
C CYS A 47 10.93 16.00 -66.49
N MET A 48 11.93 15.16 -66.34
CA MET A 48 13.29 15.46 -66.79
C MET A 48 13.50 14.97 -68.19
N PHE A 49 14.10 15.79 -69.03
CA PHE A 49 14.37 15.39 -70.42
C PHE A 49 15.67 15.95 -70.95
N THR A 50 16.22 15.29 -71.95
CA THR A 50 17.36 15.76 -72.70
C THR A 50 17.01 15.73 -74.22
N VAL A 51 17.32 16.80 -74.89
CA VAL A 51 17.12 16.95 -76.33
C VAL A 51 18.46 17.36 -76.93
N SER A 52 18.87 16.69 -77.99
CA SER A 52 20.16 16.90 -78.65
C SER A 52 20.16 18.05 -79.69
N ASP A 53 19.08 18.85 -79.75
CA ASP A 53 18.91 19.98 -80.69
C ASP A 53 18.79 21.31 -79.91
N SER A 54 18.63 22.43 -80.60
CA SER A 54 18.46 23.74 -79.99
C SER A 54 17.25 23.78 -79.04
N PRO A 55 17.39 24.20 -77.80
CA PRO A 55 16.31 24.20 -76.81
C PRO A 55 15.08 25.02 -77.16
N ASP A 56 15.21 25.95 -78.10
CA ASP A 56 14.11 26.84 -78.55
C ASP A 56 13.00 26.16 -79.35
N ASN A 57 13.18 24.93 -79.83
CA ASN A 57 12.25 24.19 -80.62
C ASN A 57 11.62 23.00 -79.92
N VAL A 58 11.56 23.00 -78.62
CA VAL A 58 10.97 21.89 -77.81
C VAL A 58 9.51 22.22 -77.51
N ILE A 59 8.61 21.27 -77.78
CA ILE A 59 7.18 21.30 -77.42
C ILE A 59 6.99 20.30 -76.26
N ILE A 60 6.38 20.74 -75.21
CA ILE A 60 6.01 19.93 -74.07
C ILE A 60 4.50 19.87 -73.95
N GLN A 61 3.99 18.66 -73.80
CA GLN A 61 2.55 18.43 -73.63
C GLN A 61 2.34 17.47 -72.46
N TRP A 62 1.44 17.87 -71.59
CA TRP A 62 1.01 16.98 -70.50
C TRP A 62 -0.35 16.40 -70.86
N TYR A 63 -0.46 15.09 -70.69
CA TYR A 63 -1.69 14.35 -70.88
C TYR A 63 -2.04 13.61 -69.61
N MET A 64 -3.32 13.38 -69.35
CA MET A 64 -3.84 12.44 -68.43
C MET A 64 -4.53 11.26 -69.08
N ILE A 65 -4.51 10.10 -68.48
CA ILE A 65 -5.31 8.95 -68.91
C ILE A 65 -6.50 8.86 -67.96
N THR A 66 -7.71 9.04 -68.49
CA THR A 66 -8.95 8.91 -67.73
C THR A 66 -9.20 7.48 -67.25
N LYS A 67 -10.11 7.28 -66.31
CA LYS A 67 -10.55 5.95 -65.85
C LYS A 67 -11.16 5.09 -66.98
N THR A 68 -11.62 5.73 -68.10
CA THR A 68 -12.12 5.08 -69.31
C THR A 68 -11.03 4.85 -70.36
N ASN A 69 -9.76 4.99 -69.97
CA ASN A 69 -8.57 4.82 -70.79
C ASN A 69 -8.49 5.80 -71.99
N VAL A 70 -9.08 6.98 -71.86
CA VAL A 70 -8.99 8.04 -72.86
C VAL A 70 -7.85 8.98 -72.52
N ARG A 71 -7.00 9.26 -73.51
CA ARG A 71 -5.89 10.22 -73.36
C ARG A 71 -6.41 11.64 -73.63
N LEU A 72 -6.33 12.50 -72.64
CA LEU A 72 -6.73 13.90 -72.69
C LEU A 72 -5.52 14.80 -72.42
N ARG A 73 -5.31 15.79 -73.33
CA ARG A 73 -4.29 16.81 -73.08
C ARG A 73 -4.78 17.80 -72.02
N ILE A 74 -3.93 18.18 -71.13
CA ILE A 74 -4.20 19.15 -70.05
C ILE A 74 -3.30 20.38 -70.11
N TYR A 75 -2.17 20.28 -70.85
CA TYR A 75 -1.23 21.39 -70.97
C TYR A 75 -0.47 21.28 -72.32
N TYR A 76 -0.18 22.44 -72.86
CA TYR A 76 0.68 22.62 -74.05
C TYR A 76 1.65 23.78 -73.74
N GLY A 77 2.94 23.61 -73.99
CA GLY A 77 3.93 24.65 -73.87
C GLY A 77 5.07 24.53 -74.87
N ASN A 78 5.55 25.66 -75.33
CA ASN A 78 6.78 25.81 -76.10
C ASN A 78 7.61 26.98 -75.55
N SER A 79 8.63 27.42 -76.27
CA SER A 79 9.51 28.52 -75.80
C SER A 79 8.80 29.89 -75.70
N THR A 80 7.63 30.08 -76.38
CA THR A 80 6.92 31.37 -76.48
C THR A 80 5.54 31.39 -75.87
N MET A 81 4.90 30.22 -75.69
CA MET A 81 3.51 30.11 -75.26
C MET A 81 3.33 28.96 -74.30
N GLN A 82 2.54 29.20 -73.27
CA GLN A 82 2.09 28.19 -72.30
C GLN A 82 0.56 28.24 -72.18
N VAL A 83 -0.11 27.11 -72.31
CA VAL A 83 -1.56 27.05 -72.26
C VAL A 83 -1.99 25.85 -71.42
N VAL A 84 -2.79 26.09 -70.39
CA VAL A 84 -3.57 25.05 -69.72
C VAL A 84 -4.89 24.88 -70.48
N ASP A 85 -5.22 23.65 -70.89
CA ASP A 85 -6.43 23.37 -71.61
C ASP A 85 -7.67 23.62 -70.72
N ARG A 86 -8.65 24.36 -71.26
CA ARG A 86 -9.85 24.77 -70.52
C ARG A 86 -10.97 23.72 -70.66
N GLY A 87 -11.86 23.66 -69.66
CA GLY A 87 -13.05 22.82 -69.68
C GLY A 87 -12.87 21.43 -69.05
N GLY A 88 -11.68 21.08 -68.51
CA GLY A 88 -11.41 19.85 -67.79
C GLY A 88 -11.29 20.06 -66.27
N GLN A 89 -11.29 18.98 -65.54
CA GLN A 89 -11.16 18.97 -64.06
C GLN A 89 -9.87 19.62 -63.56
N PHE A 90 -8.88 19.84 -64.43
CA PHE A 90 -7.57 20.39 -64.05
C PHE A 90 -7.40 21.87 -64.45
N THR A 91 -8.40 22.52 -65.04
CA THR A 91 -8.27 23.88 -65.61
C THR A 91 -7.69 24.92 -64.65
N ASP A 92 -8.22 24.97 -63.41
CA ASP A 92 -7.78 25.93 -62.38
C ASP A 92 -6.91 25.28 -61.30
N LYS A 93 -6.59 24.01 -61.46
CA LYS A 93 -5.97 23.17 -60.45
C LYS A 93 -4.49 22.91 -60.71
N ILE A 94 -4.05 23.10 -61.96
CA ILE A 94 -2.67 22.82 -62.34
C ILE A 94 -1.89 24.10 -62.65
N SER A 95 -0.59 24.00 -62.40
CA SER A 95 0.39 24.94 -62.92
C SER A 95 1.62 24.17 -63.42
N VAL A 96 2.27 24.67 -64.43
CA VAL A 96 3.48 24.04 -64.95
C VAL A 96 4.63 25.03 -64.86
N ASN A 97 5.72 24.63 -64.24
CA ASN A 97 6.97 25.39 -64.14
C ASN A 97 8.00 24.73 -65.07
N GLY A 98 8.79 25.57 -65.70
CA GLY A 98 9.76 25.17 -66.72
C GLY A 98 9.23 25.35 -68.14
N MET A 99 10.14 25.49 -69.07
CA MET A 99 9.87 25.64 -70.49
C MET A 99 10.72 24.66 -71.27
N GLY A 100 10.50 24.59 -72.58
CA GLY A 100 11.27 23.72 -73.46
C GLY A 100 12.77 23.97 -73.53
N ASN A 101 13.22 25.13 -73.01
CA ASN A 101 14.64 25.48 -72.86
C ASN A 101 15.25 25.00 -71.53
N SER A 102 14.47 24.51 -70.58
CA SER A 102 14.93 23.85 -69.37
C SER A 102 15.10 22.35 -69.58
N SER A 103 15.93 21.69 -68.78
CA SER A 103 16.06 20.21 -68.79
C SER A 103 15.01 19.52 -67.97
N GLU A 104 14.12 20.32 -67.33
CA GLU A 104 13.09 19.85 -66.38
C GLU A 104 11.82 20.69 -66.53
N VAL A 105 10.67 19.99 -66.45
CA VAL A 105 9.36 20.64 -66.36
C VAL A 105 8.54 19.96 -65.26
N VAL A 106 8.04 20.76 -64.34
CA VAL A 106 7.28 20.28 -63.17
C VAL A 106 5.81 20.63 -63.32
N LEU A 107 4.96 19.60 -63.42
CA LEU A 107 3.51 19.71 -63.31
C LEU A 107 3.12 19.71 -61.82
N THR A 108 2.55 20.81 -61.37
CA THR A 108 2.02 20.96 -60.01
C THR A 108 0.51 20.84 -60.02
N ILE A 109 -0.05 19.94 -59.22
CA ILE A 109 -1.50 19.73 -59.07
C ILE A 109 -1.85 20.11 -57.64
N ARG A 110 -2.70 21.12 -57.44
CA ARG A 110 -3.12 21.64 -56.14
C ARG A 110 -4.41 20.96 -55.68
N ASP A 111 -4.64 20.89 -54.36
CA ASP A 111 -5.87 20.32 -53.75
C ASP A 111 -6.23 18.98 -54.42
N VAL A 112 -5.29 18.02 -54.28
CA VAL A 112 -5.42 16.71 -54.91
C VAL A 112 -6.60 15.95 -54.34
N LYS A 113 -7.46 15.42 -55.20
CA LYS A 113 -8.64 14.62 -54.86
C LYS A 113 -8.45 13.16 -55.28
N LEU A 114 -9.30 12.25 -54.76
CA LEU A 114 -9.27 10.84 -55.13
C LEU A 114 -9.57 10.59 -56.63
N GLU A 115 -10.25 11.53 -57.28
CA GLU A 115 -10.52 11.47 -58.72
C GLU A 115 -9.28 11.78 -59.56
N ASP A 116 -8.27 12.45 -58.99
CA ASP A 116 -7.00 12.80 -59.64
C ASP A 116 -5.99 11.64 -59.62
N GLU A 117 -6.31 10.53 -58.97
CA GLU A 117 -5.49 9.30 -59.01
C GLU A 117 -5.54 8.68 -60.40
N LEU A 118 -4.72 9.23 -61.30
CA LEU A 118 -4.65 8.92 -62.72
C LEU A 118 -3.21 8.77 -63.19
N GLU A 119 -3.01 8.24 -64.39
CA GLU A 119 -1.72 8.23 -65.06
C GLU A 119 -1.52 9.55 -65.81
N PHE A 120 -0.37 10.19 -65.60
CA PHE A 120 0.07 11.41 -66.28
C PHE A 120 1.21 11.10 -67.21
N ILE A 121 1.18 11.72 -68.40
CA ILE A 121 2.16 11.52 -69.48
C ILE A 121 2.76 12.86 -69.85
N CYS A 122 4.09 12.94 -69.74
CA CYS A 122 4.87 14.04 -70.28
C CYS A 122 5.36 13.64 -71.69
N HIS A 123 4.88 14.31 -72.67
CA HIS A 123 5.30 14.13 -74.06
C HIS A 123 6.21 15.30 -74.45
N VAL A 124 7.44 14.97 -74.81
CA VAL A 124 8.48 15.92 -75.21
C VAL A 124 8.72 15.71 -76.70
N ASN A 125 8.47 16.75 -77.49
CA ASN A 125 8.67 16.73 -78.95
C ASN A 125 9.76 17.75 -79.31
N GLY A 126 10.90 17.28 -79.79
CA GLY A 126 12.03 18.06 -80.27
C GLY A 126 11.95 18.39 -81.74
N MET A 127 10.75 18.56 -82.35
CA MET A 127 10.47 18.96 -83.70
C MET A 127 11.32 18.23 -84.80
N SER A 128 12.62 18.52 -84.82
CA SER A 128 13.56 17.96 -85.82
C SER A 128 14.19 16.61 -85.38
N VAL A 129 14.18 16.32 -84.08
CA VAL A 129 14.95 15.19 -83.49
C VAL A 129 14.07 14.07 -82.93
N GLY A 130 12.75 14.19 -83.11
CA GLY A 130 11.76 13.19 -82.71
C GLY A 130 11.11 13.51 -81.33
N SER A 131 10.26 12.59 -80.91
CA SER A 131 9.54 12.74 -79.62
C SER A 131 9.67 11.53 -78.74
N LYS A 132 9.49 11.74 -77.41
CA LYS A 132 9.49 10.70 -76.42
C LYS A 132 8.48 11.02 -75.34
N GLU A 133 7.97 10.00 -74.68
CA GLU A 133 7.04 10.10 -73.54
C GLU A 133 7.59 9.49 -72.31
N GLY A 134 7.35 10.13 -71.17
CA GLY A 134 7.48 9.56 -69.84
C GLY A 134 6.11 9.42 -69.17
N ARG A 135 5.96 8.50 -68.27
CA ARG A 135 4.69 8.22 -67.60
C ARG A 135 4.89 8.13 -66.10
N THR A 136 3.89 8.58 -65.34
CA THR A 136 3.86 8.47 -63.87
C THR A 136 2.42 8.23 -63.41
N MET A 137 2.29 7.42 -62.36
CA MET A 137 1.00 7.21 -61.71
C MET A 137 0.91 8.09 -60.48
N LEU A 138 -0.06 8.99 -60.41
CA LEU A 138 -0.37 9.71 -59.18
C LEU A 138 -1.15 8.78 -58.22
N ARG A 139 -0.64 8.59 -57.03
CA ARG A 139 -1.28 7.83 -55.96
C ARG A 139 -1.71 8.76 -54.86
N VAL A 140 -2.96 8.61 -54.41
CA VAL A 140 -3.55 9.46 -53.37
C VAL A 140 -3.76 8.64 -52.11
N PHE A 141 -3.45 9.25 -50.97
CA PHE A 141 -3.58 8.61 -49.68
C PHE A 141 -4.41 9.50 -48.74
N ALA A 142 -5.17 8.87 -47.86
CA ALA A 142 -5.83 9.54 -46.73
C ALA A 142 -5.61 8.72 -45.45
N SER A 143 -5.01 9.32 -44.49
CA SER A 143 -4.87 8.68 -43.16
C SER A 143 -6.24 8.54 -42.51
N PRO A 144 -6.59 7.35 -42.03
CA PRO A 144 -7.83 7.18 -41.29
C PRO A 144 -7.80 8.00 -39.99
N ASP A 145 -8.97 8.31 -39.47
CA ASP A 145 -9.13 8.84 -38.11
C ASP A 145 -8.58 7.85 -37.11
N ARG A 146 -8.28 8.35 -35.88
CA ARG A 146 -7.85 7.47 -34.81
C ARG A 146 -8.90 6.38 -34.55
N PRO A 147 -8.50 5.09 -34.48
CA PRO A 147 -9.46 4.02 -34.32
C PRO A 147 -10.19 4.13 -32.98
N ILE A 148 -11.49 3.91 -33.03
CA ILE A 148 -12.37 3.88 -31.86
C ILE A 148 -12.71 2.43 -31.60
N ILE A 149 -12.51 2.01 -30.35
CA ILE A 149 -12.92 0.69 -29.87
C ILE A 149 -14.08 0.87 -28.88
N THR A 150 -15.13 0.08 -29.04
CA THR A 150 -16.26 -0.05 -28.11
C THR A 150 -16.29 -1.49 -27.63
N GLY A 151 -16.10 -1.69 -26.30
CA GLY A 151 -16.18 -2.99 -25.65
C GLY A 151 -17.61 -3.39 -25.34
N GLU A 152 -17.83 -4.65 -25.02
CA GLU A 152 -19.07 -5.16 -24.46
C GLU A 152 -19.12 -4.80 -22.96
N GLU A 153 -20.18 -4.10 -22.53
CA GLU A 153 -20.36 -3.68 -21.14
C GLU A 153 -20.94 -4.81 -20.26
N SER A 154 -21.71 -5.71 -20.87
CA SER A 154 -22.21 -6.91 -20.20
C SER A 154 -21.09 -7.94 -20.10
N GLY A 155 -20.87 -8.50 -18.91
CA GLY A 155 -19.83 -9.54 -18.73
C GLY A 155 -20.08 -10.76 -19.63
N ILE A 156 -19.01 -11.49 -19.92
CA ILE A 156 -19.03 -12.67 -20.78
C ILE A 156 -18.72 -13.92 -19.94
N SER A 157 -19.57 -14.95 -20.05
CA SER A 157 -19.36 -16.21 -19.34
C SER A 157 -18.42 -17.13 -20.10
N VAL A 158 -17.50 -17.78 -19.39
CA VAL A 158 -16.65 -18.85 -19.94
C VAL A 158 -17.45 -20.09 -20.35
N SER A 159 -18.68 -20.22 -19.86
CA SER A 159 -19.59 -21.35 -20.18
C SER A 159 -20.30 -21.19 -21.51
N ASN A 160 -20.10 -20.07 -22.23
CA ASN A 160 -20.73 -19.87 -23.53
C ASN A 160 -20.14 -20.85 -24.56
N GLU A 161 -21.01 -21.63 -25.21
CA GLU A 161 -20.58 -22.62 -26.21
C GLU A 161 -20.02 -21.99 -27.49
N ASN A 162 -20.43 -20.77 -27.81
CA ASN A 162 -20.03 -20.06 -29.01
C ASN A 162 -19.25 -18.79 -28.68
N PRO A 163 -18.32 -18.36 -29.57
CA PRO A 163 -17.59 -17.12 -29.39
C PRO A 163 -18.50 -15.93 -29.17
N SER A 164 -18.35 -15.25 -28.08
CA SER A 164 -19.12 -14.06 -27.70
C SER A 164 -18.46 -12.79 -28.25
N LYS A 165 -19.29 -11.79 -28.58
CA LYS A 165 -18.78 -10.50 -29.04
C LYS A 165 -18.04 -9.81 -27.90
N MET A 166 -16.77 -9.45 -28.18
CA MET A 166 -15.90 -8.74 -27.24
C MET A 166 -15.98 -7.23 -27.42
N GLY A 167 -16.10 -6.82 -28.66
CA GLY A 167 -16.12 -5.42 -29.00
C GLY A 167 -16.06 -5.18 -30.50
N SER A 168 -16.13 -3.90 -30.86
CA SER A 168 -16.13 -3.40 -32.22
C SER A 168 -15.04 -2.34 -32.35
N CYS A 169 -14.21 -2.45 -33.40
CA CYS A 169 -13.18 -1.47 -33.74
C CYS A 169 -13.55 -0.79 -35.07
N GLU A 170 -13.54 0.53 -35.10
CA GLU A 170 -13.90 1.31 -36.27
C GLU A 170 -12.77 2.27 -36.67
N ALA A 171 -12.40 2.24 -37.96
CA ALA A 171 -11.46 3.16 -38.60
C ALA A 171 -12.16 3.87 -39.76
N LYS A 172 -12.33 5.20 -39.67
CA LYS A 172 -13.03 6.05 -40.66
C LYS A 172 -12.05 6.79 -41.53
N ASN A 173 -12.55 7.16 -42.74
CA ASN A 173 -11.92 8.12 -43.65
C ASN A 173 -10.55 7.71 -44.22
N GLY A 174 -10.24 6.42 -44.24
CA GLY A 174 -8.98 5.93 -44.78
C GLY A 174 -9.02 5.73 -46.32
N TYR A 175 -7.89 5.98 -47.00
CA TYR A 175 -7.71 5.64 -48.42
C TYR A 175 -6.20 5.43 -48.70
N PRO A 176 -5.81 4.35 -49.40
CA PRO A 176 -6.60 3.15 -49.70
C PRO A 176 -7.21 2.51 -48.47
N ARG A 177 -8.04 1.48 -48.66
CA ARG A 177 -8.70 0.76 -47.58
C ARG A 177 -7.73 0.38 -46.47
N PRO A 178 -7.93 0.84 -45.20
CA PRO A 178 -7.14 0.39 -44.07
C PRO A 178 -7.46 -1.05 -43.68
N ASN A 179 -6.56 -1.69 -42.96
CA ASN A 179 -6.75 -3.02 -42.41
C ASN A 179 -6.73 -2.96 -40.86
N ILE A 180 -7.61 -3.75 -40.22
CA ILE A 180 -7.71 -3.84 -38.77
C ILE A 180 -7.22 -5.21 -38.32
N THR A 181 -6.33 -5.23 -37.32
CA THR A 181 -5.83 -6.43 -36.65
C THR A 181 -6.14 -6.31 -35.17
N TRP A 182 -6.68 -7.36 -34.56
CA TRP A 182 -6.97 -7.42 -33.13
C TRP A 182 -5.82 -8.03 -32.36
N TYR A 183 -5.66 -7.56 -31.12
CA TYR A 183 -4.63 -8.04 -30.20
C TYR A 183 -5.24 -8.34 -28.83
N ARG A 184 -4.74 -9.42 -28.21
CA ARG A 184 -4.89 -9.73 -26.80
C ARG A 184 -3.52 -9.57 -26.19
N ASP A 185 -3.37 -8.65 -25.26
CA ASP A 185 -2.11 -8.18 -24.70
C ASP A 185 -1.13 -7.69 -25.79
N GLN A 186 -0.26 -8.51 -26.30
CA GLN A 186 0.66 -8.19 -27.39
C GLN A 186 0.59 -9.21 -28.53
N SER A 187 -0.30 -10.19 -28.40
CA SER A 187 -0.46 -11.26 -29.37
C SER A 187 -1.59 -10.97 -30.35
N SER A 188 -1.32 -11.02 -31.63
CA SER A 188 -2.35 -10.82 -32.67
C SER A 188 -3.34 -11.99 -32.69
N LEU A 189 -4.63 -11.65 -32.72
CA LEU A 189 -5.71 -12.60 -32.83
C LEU A 189 -6.04 -12.88 -34.29
N GLN A 190 -6.04 -14.15 -34.65
CA GLN A 190 -6.39 -14.61 -35.97
C GLN A 190 -7.63 -15.51 -35.91
N ASN A 191 -8.42 -15.55 -36.99
CA ASN A 191 -9.58 -16.43 -37.07
C ASN A 191 -9.16 -17.89 -36.80
N THR A 192 -9.68 -18.45 -35.73
CA THR A 192 -9.50 -19.85 -35.33
C THR A 192 -10.88 -20.46 -35.13
N PRO A 193 -11.26 -21.50 -35.89
CA PRO A 193 -12.57 -22.10 -35.77
C PRO A 193 -12.92 -22.50 -34.36
N GLY A 194 -14.06 -22.03 -33.85
CA GLY A 194 -14.53 -22.29 -32.51
C GLY A 194 -13.91 -21.46 -31.38
N GLU A 195 -12.81 -20.74 -31.61
CA GLU A 195 -12.13 -19.93 -30.58
C GLU A 195 -12.21 -18.42 -30.86
N VAL A 196 -11.80 -18.00 -32.07
CA VAL A 196 -11.73 -16.60 -32.46
C VAL A 196 -12.44 -16.38 -33.80
N SER A 197 -13.35 -15.43 -33.84
CA SER A 197 -13.99 -15.00 -35.11
C SER A 197 -13.91 -13.47 -35.21
N VAL A 198 -13.29 -13.00 -36.30
CA VAL A 198 -13.20 -11.59 -36.65
C VAL A 198 -14.06 -11.31 -37.88
N VAL A 199 -15.11 -10.53 -37.70
CA VAL A 199 -16.03 -10.14 -38.75
C VAL A 199 -15.72 -8.70 -39.15
N THR A 200 -15.34 -8.49 -40.43
CA THR A 200 -14.98 -7.16 -40.94
C THR A 200 -15.99 -6.66 -41.95
N LEU A 201 -16.55 -5.50 -41.69
CA LEU A 201 -17.41 -4.75 -42.61
C LEU A 201 -16.64 -3.57 -43.21
N VAL A 202 -16.69 -3.44 -44.52
CA VAL A 202 -16.06 -2.34 -45.25
C VAL A 202 -17.11 -1.52 -45.96
N THR A 203 -17.18 -0.25 -45.64
CA THR A 203 -18.12 0.69 -46.29
C THR A 203 -17.34 1.77 -47.02
N LYS A 204 -17.65 2.00 -48.26
CA LYS A 204 -17.16 3.14 -49.05
C LYS A 204 -18.16 4.26 -48.94
N VAL A 205 -17.76 5.38 -48.35
CA VAL A 205 -18.63 6.55 -48.19
C VAL A 205 -18.70 7.40 -49.47
N SER A 206 -19.63 8.32 -49.54
CA SER A 206 -19.85 9.15 -50.72
C SER A 206 -18.63 9.98 -51.17
N SER A 207 -17.75 10.32 -50.24
CA SER A 207 -16.46 10.99 -50.50
C SER A 207 -15.45 10.09 -51.23
N GLY A 208 -15.72 8.78 -51.34
CA GLY A 208 -14.79 7.79 -51.88
C GLY A 208 -13.84 7.18 -50.89
N LEU A 209 -13.81 7.66 -49.65
CA LEU A 209 -13.02 7.13 -48.54
C LEU A 209 -13.65 5.85 -47.98
N TYR A 210 -12.86 5.08 -47.23
CA TYR A 210 -13.31 3.84 -46.63
C TYR A 210 -13.51 4.00 -45.12
N THR A 211 -14.58 3.42 -44.61
CA THR A 211 -14.78 3.11 -43.21
C THR A 211 -14.70 1.59 -43.04
N VAL A 212 -13.84 1.15 -42.16
CA VAL A 212 -13.68 -0.27 -41.86
C VAL A 212 -14.10 -0.48 -40.38
N GLN A 213 -15.06 -1.38 -40.20
CA GLN A 213 -15.48 -1.83 -38.86
C GLN A 213 -15.13 -3.30 -38.73
N SER A 214 -14.57 -3.66 -37.58
CA SER A 214 -14.19 -5.04 -37.27
C SER A 214 -14.76 -5.43 -35.92
N ASP A 215 -15.55 -6.49 -35.87
CA ASP A 215 -16.12 -7.06 -34.65
C ASP A 215 -15.32 -8.30 -34.28
N LEU A 216 -14.84 -8.32 -33.02
CA LEU A 216 -14.13 -9.46 -32.44
C LEU A 216 -15.10 -10.31 -31.64
N HIS A 217 -15.14 -11.59 -31.93
CA HIS A 217 -15.84 -12.61 -31.16
C HIS A 217 -14.80 -13.61 -30.63
N LEU A 218 -14.90 -13.99 -29.36
CA LEU A 218 -13.92 -14.83 -28.69
C LEU A 218 -14.62 -15.79 -27.72
N ASN A 219 -14.17 -17.04 -27.66
CA ASN A 219 -14.42 -17.90 -26.52
C ASN A 219 -13.47 -17.48 -25.40
N VAL A 220 -14.04 -16.86 -24.36
CA VAL A 220 -13.28 -16.33 -23.24
C VAL A 220 -12.85 -17.43 -22.28
N VAL A 221 -11.68 -17.25 -21.69
CA VAL A 221 -11.16 -18.09 -20.60
C VAL A 221 -11.00 -17.25 -19.35
N LYS A 222 -10.86 -17.88 -18.18
CA LYS A 222 -10.73 -17.19 -16.88
C LYS A 222 -9.61 -16.15 -16.89
N GLU A 223 -8.51 -16.43 -17.57
CA GLU A 223 -7.32 -15.58 -17.66
C GLU A 223 -7.58 -14.27 -18.41
N ASP A 224 -8.59 -14.24 -19.28
CA ASP A 224 -8.96 -13.05 -20.05
C ASP A 224 -9.46 -11.89 -19.18
N LYS A 225 -9.84 -12.14 -17.92
CA LYS A 225 -10.22 -11.10 -16.95
C LYS A 225 -9.12 -10.07 -16.70
N ASP A 226 -7.86 -10.47 -16.87
CA ASP A 226 -6.68 -9.64 -16.64
C ASP A 226 -6.05 -9.15 -17.96
N SER A 227 -6.60 -9.58 -19.12
CA SER A 227 -6.08 -9.25 -20.44
C SER A 227 -6.62 -7.92 -20.98
N PHE A 228 -5.78 -7.27 -21.78
CA PHE A 228 -6.14 -6.05 -22.50
C PHE A 228 -6.36 -6.34 -23.97
N PHE A 229 -7.50 -5.90 -24.47
CA PHE A 229 -7.84 -6.03 -25.88
C PHE A 229 -7.75 -4.67 -26.57
N TYR A 230 -7.18 -4.65 -27.77
CA TYR A 230 -7.09 -3.46 -28.59
C TYR A 230 -7.01 -3.84 -30.06
N CYS A 231 -7.26 -2.88 -30.93
CA CYS A 231 -7.10 -3.04 -32.35
C CYS A 231 -6.00 -2.12 -32.91
N GLU A 232 -5.25 -2.62 -33.86
CA GLU A 232 -4.25 -1.88 -34.61
C GLU A 232 -4.76 -1.69 -36.06
N VAL A 233 -4.76 -0.46 -36.50
CA VAL A 233 -5.14 -0.09 -37.87
C VAL A 233 -3.88 0.17 -38.67
N SER A 234 -3.63 -0.65 -39.68
CA SER A 234 -2.55 -0.47 -40.64
C SER A 234 -3.09 0.18 -41.94
N TYR A 235 -2.42 1.21 -42.41
CA TYR A 235 -2.80 1.96 -43.59
C TYR A 235 -1.59 2.49 -44.34
N LEU A 236 -1.78 2.69 -45.65
CA LEU A 236 -0.75 3.20 -46.54
C LEU A 236 -0.65 4.73 -46.42
N VAL A 237 0.55 5.22 -46.51
CA VAL A 237 0.91 6.65 -46.59
C VAL A 237 2.00 6.82 -47.64
N PRO A 238 2.24 8.04 -48.17
CA PRO A 238 3.39 8.26 -49.05
C PRO A 238 4.69 7.72 -48.44
N GLY A 239 5.38 6.87 -49.18
CA GLY A 239 6.63 6.24 -48.77
C GLY A 239 6.51 4.99 -47.89
N GLY A 240 5.30 4.53 -47.52
CA GLY A 240 5.22 3.31 -46.70
C GLY A 240 3.88 3.01 -46.03
N THR A 241 3.95 2.26 -44.94
CA THR A 241 2.79 1.87 -44.12
C THR A 241 2.92 2.44 -42.75
N LYS A 242 1.84 2.98 -42.20
CA LYS A 242 1.71 3.39 -40.81
C LYS A 242 0.74 2.48 -40.07
N MET A 243 0.90 2.42 -38.75
CA MET A 243 0.05 1.70 -37.81
C MET A 243 -0.40 2.63 -36.71
N THR A 244 -1.63 2.50 -36.28
CA THR A 244 -2.21 3.27 -35.17
C THR A 244 -3.06 2.36 -34.30
N GLU A 245 -2.74 2.33 -33.01
CA GLU A 245 -3.48 1.54 -32.04
C GLU A 245 -4.67 2.32 -31.47
N SER A 246 -5.74 1.59 -31.13
CA SER A 246 -6.85 2.10 -30.33
C SER A 246 -6.48 2.27 -28.87
N ASN A 247 -7.41 2.74 -28.06
CA ASN A 247 -7.33 2.57 -26.61
C ASN A 247 -7.46 1.08 -26.29
N LYS A 248 -6.89 0.67 -25.15
CA LYS A 248 -7.02 -0.69 -24.61
C LYS A 248 -8.29 -0.79 -23.79
N ILE A 249 -8.98 -1.91 -23.88
CA ILE A 249 -10.16 -2.23 -23.10
C ILE A 249 -9.95 -3.55 -22.36
N ASN A 250 -10.58 -3.68 -21.19
CA ASN A 250 -10.72 -4.93 -20.47
C ASN A 250 -12.16 -5.40 -20.59
N ILE A 251 -12.38 -6.66 -20.29
CA ILE A 251 -13.70 -7.27 -20.26
C ILE A 251 -13.99 -7.84 -18.88
N THR A 252 -15.25 -7.87 -18.53
CA THR A 252 -15.71 -8.63 -17.37
C THR A 252 -15.94 -10.07 -17.79
N VAL A 253 -15.20 -11.00 -17.18
CA VAL A 253 -15.35 -12.43 -17.44
C VAL A 253 -16.08 -13.08 -16.27
N TYR A 254 -17.16 -13.79 -16.55
CA TYR A 254 -17.89 -14.60 -15.58
C TYR A 254 -17.43 -16.04 -15.66
N TYR A 255 -17.14 -16.62 -14.52
CA TYR A 255 -16.67 -18.00 -14.39
C TYR A 255 -17.08 -18.61 -13.05
N PRO A 256 -17.38 -19.92 -13.00
CA PRO A 256 -17.83 -20.59 -11.80
C PRO A 256 -16.74 -20.65 -10.74
N THR A 257 -17.15 -20.83 -9.50
CA THR A 257 -16.24 -21.07 -8.37
C THR A 257 -15.67 -22.47 -8.45
N THR A 258 -14.35 -22.58 -8.39
CA THR A 258 -13.64 -23.87 -8.36
C THR A 258 -12.92 -24.12 -7.04
N SER A 259 -12.65 -23.08 -6.28
CA SER A 259 -11.99 -23.17 -4.98
C SER A 259 -12.48 -22.09 -4.02
N LEU A 260 -12.47 -22.43 -2.72
CA LEU A 260 -12.77 -21.51 -1.63
C LEU A 260 -11.57 -21.37 -0.70
N ASP A 261 -11.20 -20.12 -0.42
CA ASP A 261 -10.28 -19.76 0.64
C ASP A 261 -11.09 -19.44 1.90
N VAL A 262 -10.81 -20.15 3.00
CA VAL A 262 -11.42 -19.91 4.32
C VAL A 262 -10.31 -19.67 5.32
N TRP A 263 -10.33 -18.54 6.01
CA TRP A 263 -9.29 -18.21 6.98
C TRP A 263 -9.83 -17.37 8.14
N VAL A 264 -9.10 -17.42 9.25
CA VAL A 264 -9.34 -16.53 10.39
C VAL A 264 -8.62 -15.21 10.13
N GLU A 265 -9.38 -14.11 10.02
CA GLU A 265 -8.83 -12.77 9.78
C GLU A 265 -8.47 -12.09 11.10
N SER A 266 -9.26 -12.29 12.15
CA SER A 266 -9.06 -11.69 13.47
C SER A 266 -9.40 -12.72 14.58
N PRO A 267 -8.56 -12.81 15.63
CA PRO A 267 -7.24 -12.23 15.79
C PRO A 267 -6.20 -12.86 14.85
N LYS A 268 -5.17 -12.10 14.47
CA LYS A 268 -4.06 -12.65 13.67
C LYS A 268 -3.14 -13.46 14.58
N GLY A 269 -3.16 -14.76 14.42
CA GLY A 269 -2.38 -15.72 15.21
C GLY A 269 -3.24 -16.59 16.09
N SER A 270 -2.80 -16.83 17.33
CA SER A 270 -3.54 -17.70 18.26
C SER A 270 -4.79 -17.02 18.81
N VAL A 271 -5.86 -17.77 18.90
CA VAL A 271 -7.14 -17.37 19.47
C VAL A 271 -7.20 -17.84 20.92
N LYS A 272 -7.67 -17.01 21.84
CA LYS A 272 -7.85 -17.36 23.26
C LYS A 272 -9.31 -17.23 23.69
N GLU A 273 -9.65 -17.87 24.79
CA GLU A 273 -11.00 -17.73 25.38
C GLU A 273 -11.36 -16.28 25.63
N GLY A 274 -12.59 -15.90 25.25
CA GLY A 274 -13.11 -14.53 25.35
C GLY A 274 -12.82 -13.64 24.13
N ASP A 275 -12.03 -14.11 23.16
CA ASP A 275 -11.79 -13.35 21.94
C ASP A 275 -13.03 -13.32 21.04
N THR A 276 -13.09 -12.32 20.16
CA THR A 276 -14.01 -12.30 19.02
C THR A 276 -13.25 -12.75 17.79
N VAL A 277 -13.75 -13.78 17.12
CA VAL A 277 -13.13 -14.39 15.94
C VAL A 277 -13.91 -14.02 14.70
N GLU A 278 -13.22 -13.49 13.69
CA GLU A 278 -13.76 -13.21 12.38
C GLU A 278 -13.18 -14.20 11.37
N VAL A 279 -14.06 -15.01 10.77
CA VAL A 279 -13.71 -15.97 9.74
C VAL A 279 -14.23 -15.48 8.41
N HIS A 280 -13.34 -15.36 7.45
CA HIS A 280 -13.63 -14.89 6.10
C HIS A 280 -13.68 -16.05 5.12
N CYS A 281 -14.57 -15.93 4.14
CA CYS A 281 -14.68 -16.85 3.02
C CYS A 281 -14.60 -16.08 1.71
N ARG A 282 -13.79 -16.57 0.77
CA ARG A 282 -13.65 -15.98 -0.55
C ARG A 282 -13.63 -17.07 -1.62
N ALA A 283 -14.48 -16.92 -2.60
CA ALA A 283 -14.50 -17.74 -3.79
C ALA A 283 -13.55 -17.19 -4.86
N ASP A 284 -13.04 -18.07 -5.69
CA ASP A 284 -12.27 -17.69 -6.87
C ASP A 284 -13.15 -17.42 -8.09
N GLY A 285 -14.48 -17.59 -7.97
CA GLY A 285 -15.46 -17.32 -9.01
C GLY A 285 -15.82 -15.84 -9.18
N ASN A 286 -16.41 -15.53 -10.31
CA ASN A 286 -16.98 -14.22 -10.63
C ASN A 286 -18.30 -14.38 -11.39
N PRO A 287 -19.43 -13.84 -10.90
CA PRO A 287 -19.60 -13.09 -9.65
C PRO A 287 -19.37 -13.95 -8.41
N GLN A 288 -19.18 -13.27 -7.28
CA GLN A 288 -19.06 -14.00 -6.00
C GLN A 288 -20.39 -14.69 -5.68
N PRO A 289 -20.35 -15.98 -5.34
CA PRO A 289 -21.53 -16.74 -4.97
C PRO A 289 -22.03 -16.37 -3.57
N PRO A 290 -23.25 -16.71 -3.20
CA PRO A 290 -23.70 -16.68 -1.81
C PRO A 290 -22.96 -17.73 -0.99
N PHE A 291 -22.60 -17.36 0.26
CA PHE A 291 -21.89 -18.22 1.19
C PHE A 291 -22.78 -18.66 2.35
N THR A 292 -22.59 -19.90 2.79
CA THR A 292 -23.18 -20.45 4.01
C THR A 292 -22.05 -20.95 4.91
N PHE A 293 -22.05 -20.55 6.20
CA PHE A 293 -21.08 -21.01 7.17
C PHE A 293 -21.67 -22.08 8.08
N MET A 294 -20.89 -23.13 8.33
CA MET A 294 -21.21 -24.18 9.28
C MET A 294 -20.06 -24.35 10.28
N HIS A 295 -20.42 -24.62 11.53
CA HIS A 295 -19.48 -24.98 12.58
C HIS A 295 -19.93 -26.28 13.21
N ASN A 296 -19.07 -27.29 13.19
CA ASN A 296 -19.38 -28.62 13.71
C ASN A 296 -20.71 -29.18 13.20
N MET A 297 -21.03 -28.99 11.91
CA MET A 297 -22.24 -29.39 11.21
C MET A 297 -23.52 -28.62 11.57
N GLU A 298 -23.41 -27.50 12.31
CA GLU A 298 -24.53 -26.58 12.55
C GLU A 298 -24.35 -25.34 11.70
N GLU A 299 -25.42 -24.93 11.02
CA GLU A 299 -25.43 -23.69 10.22
C GLU A 299 -25.45 -22.45 11.14
N LEU A 300 -24.56 -21.52 10.88
CA LEU A 300 -24.43 -20.28 11.63
C LEU A 300 -24.91 -19.08 10.82
N LYS A 301 -25.57 -18.15 11.50
CA LYS A 301 -25.90 -16.86 10.89
C LYS A 301 -24.64 -16.06 10.69
N SER A 302 -24.41 -15.62 9.46
CA SER A 302 -23.25 -14.84 9.06
C SER A 302 -23.64 -13.63 8.24
N GLU A 303 -22.75 -12.69 8.08
CA GLU A 303 -22.78 -11.71 7.00
C GLU A 303 -22.40 -12.39 5.66
N PRO A 304 -22.60 -11.77 4.51
CA PRO A 304 -22.48 -12.46 3.22
C PRO A 304 -21.19 -13.25 3.01
N ASN A 305 -20.06 -12.80 3.57
CA ASN A 305 -18.75 -13.46 3.42
C ASN A 305 -17.94 -13.53 4.72
N VAL A 306 -18.54 -13.18 5.85
CA VAL A 306 -17.87 -13.11 7.15
C VAL A 306 -18.72 -13.76 8.23
N LEU A 307 -18.12 -14.68 8.97
CA LEU A 307 -18.67 -15.23 10.19
C LEU A 307 -17.99 -14.59 11.40
N VAL A 308 -18.78 -14.00 12.30
CA VAL A 308 -18.29 -13.42 13.56
C VAL A 308 -18.71 -14.26 14.75
N LEU A 309 -17.75 -14.87 15.44
CA LEU A 309 -17.94 -15.61 16.68
C LEU A 309 -17.49 -14.76 17.85
N LYS A 310 -18.40 -14.41 18.76
CA LYS A 310 -18.12 -13.59 19.94
C LYS A 310 -17.91 -14.46 21.16
N ASP A 311 -17.00 -14.02 22.04
CA ASP A 311 -16.73 -14.67 23.33
C ASP A 311 -16.44 -16.18 23.16
N VAL A 312 -15.53 -16.51 22.24
CA VAL A 312 -15.20 -17.91 21.95
C VAL A 312 -14.64 -18.61 23.18
N THR A 313 -14.96 -19.88 23.32
CA THR A 313 -14.48 -20.75 24.40
C THR A 313 -13.79 -21.98 23.80
N ARG A 314 -13.14 -22.79 24.63
CA ARG A 314 -12.59 -24.10 24.19
C ARG A 314 -13.64 -25.04 23.58
N GLN A 315 -14.94 -24.81 23.80
CA GLN A 315 -16.02 -25.53 23.14
C GLN A 315 -16.27 -25.09 21.71
N SER A 316 -15.77 -23.89 21.36
CA SER A 316 -15.80 -23.36 19.99
C SER A 316 -14.72 -23.97 19.09
N ASN A 317 -13.88 -24.87 19.60
CA ASN A 317 -12.90 -25.61 18.80
C ASN A 317 -13.61 -26.49 17.77
N GLY A 318 -13.02 -26.56 16.58
CA GLY A 318 -13.53 -27.45 15.53
C GLY A 318 -13.41 -26.85 14.14
N ASN A 319 -13.94 -27.58 13.19
CA ASN A 319 -13.93 -27.19 11.79
C ASN A 319 -15.02 -26.17 11.50
N ILE A 320 -14.62 -25.05 10.90
CA ILE A 320 -15.53 -24.08 10.30
C ILE A 320 -15.49 -24.32 8.80
N THR A 321 -16.65 -24.65 8.23
CA THR A 321 -16.84 -24.92 6.82
C THR A 321 -17.59 -23.75 6.19
N CYS A 322 -17.11 -23.28 5.06
CA CYS A 322 -17.83 -22.35 4.19
C CYS A 322 -18.25 -23.09 2.93
N THR A 323 -19.49 -22.95 2.55
CA THR A 323 -20.06 -23.51 1.32
C THR A 323 -20.46 -22.37 0.40
N ALA A 324 -20.01 -22.40 -0.86
CA ALA A 324 -20.46 -21.51 -1.92
C ALA A 324 -21.40 -22.26 -2.85
N LEU A 325 -22.57 -21.71 -3.12
CA LEU A 325 -23.54 -22.27 -4.04
C LEU A 325 -23.48 -21.53 -5.38
N ASP A 326 -23.14 -22.24 -6.44
CA ASP A 326 -23.29 -21.73 -7.79
C ASP A 326 -24.79 -21.71 -8.17
N LEU A 327 -25.32 -20.54 -8.52
CA LEU A 327 -26.73 -20.36 -8.78
C LEU A 327 -27.17 -20.85 -10.18
N ASP A 328 -26.21 -21.06 -11.09
CA ASP A 328 -26.48 -21.53 -12.44
C ASP A 328 -26.43 -23.06 -12.53
N THR A 329 -25.44 -23.67 -11.88
CA THR A 329 -25.24 -25.13 -11.91
C THR A 329 -25.83 -25.84 -10.69
N TYR A 330 -26.12 -25.11 -9.59
CA TYR A 330 -26.51 -25.65 -8.28
C TYR A 330 -25.44 -26.56 -7.67
N GLU A 331 -24.19 -26.41 -8.09
CA GLU A 331 -23.08 -27.14 -7.49
C GLU A 331 -22.56 -26.38 -6.27
N GLU A 332 -22.18 -27.17 -5.25
CA GLU A 332 -21.62 -26.64 -3.99
C GLU A 332 -20.11 -26.85 -3.97
N THR A 333 -19.38 -25.76 -3.74
CA THR A 333 -17.94 -25.81 -3.47
C THR A 333 -17.71 -25.59 -1.98
N LEU A 334 -16.84 -26.41 -1.37
CA LEU A 334 -16.57 -26.41 0.07
C LEU A 334 -15.16 -25.95 0.35
N GLY A 335 -15.03 -25.06 1.35
CA GLY A 335 -13.75 -24.68 1.96
C GLY A 335 -13.84 -24.86 3.48
N GLN A 336 -12.72 -25.12 4.15
CA GLN A 336 -12.72 -25.32 5.59
C GLN A 336 -11.46 -24.74 6.25
N THR A 337 -11.61 -24.34 7.51
CA THR A 337 -10.51 -23.96 8.39
C THR A 337 -10.76 -24.51 9.78
N GLU A 338 -9.70 -24.85 10.50
CA GLU A 338 -9.80 -25.34 11.87
C GLU A 338 -9.63 -24.17 12.85
N LEU A 339 -10.61 -24.01 13.76
CA LEU A 339 -10.53 -23.08 14.87
C LEU A 339 -10.02 -23.80 16.10
N PHE A 340 -8.94 -23.31 16.68
CA PHE A 340 -8.40 -23.75 17.96
C PHE A 340 -8.33 -22.58 18.91
N VAL A 341 -8.98 -22.71 20.08
CA VAL A 341 -9.06 -21.69 21.14
C VAL A 341 -8.19 -22.09 22.31
N ASP A 342 -7.16 -21.29 22.57
CA ASP A 342 -6.25 -21.47 23.67
C ASP A 342 -6.88 -21.00 24.99
N TYR A 343 -6.53 -21.68 26.08
CA TYR A 343 -7.09 -21.40 27.39
C TYR A 343 -6.07 -21.53 28.52
N LEU A 344 -6.34 -20.85 29.63
CA LEU A 344 -5.60 -20.96 30.89
C LEU A 344 -6.59 -20.84 32.05
N ASP A 345 -6.76 -21.91 32.80
CA ASP A 345 -7.64 -21.95 33.95
C ASP A 345 -7.07 -21.17 35.13
N PRO A 346 -7.90 -20.80 36.14
CA PRO A 346 -7.43 -20.19 37.37
C PRO A 346 -6.36 -21.04 38.08
N ALA A 347 -5.36 -20.37 38.66
CA ALA A 347 -4.28 -21.03 39.36
C ALA A 347 -4.79 -21.79 40.60
N VAL A 348 -4.41 -23.05 40.74
CA VAL A 348 -4.72 -23.93 41.86
C VAL A 348 -3.47 -24.10 42.72
N LEU A 349 -3.59 -23.75 44.03
CA LEU A 349 -2.52 -23.86 44.99
C LEU A 349 -2.75 -25.02 45.96
N ILE A 350 -1.67 -25.70 46.31
CA ILE A 350 -1.63 -26.70 47.39
C ILE A 350 -0.44 -26.42 48.27
N PRO A 351 -0.64 -26.10 49.57
CA PRO A 351 -1.91 -25.94 50.28
C PRO A 351 -2.69 -24.70 49.81
N LYS A 352 -4.01 -24.73 50.02
CA LYS A 352 -4.92 -23.66 49.59
C LYS A 352 -5.00 -22.55 50.62
N ASP A 353 -5.04 -21.31 50.16
CA ASP A 353 -5.32 -20.07 50.89
C ASP A 353 -4.33 -19.77 52.02
N THR A 354 -4.25 -20.61 53.07
CA THR A 354 -3.47 -20.33 54.30
C THR A 354 -2.74 -21.57 54.77
N HIS A 355 -1.50 -21.39 55.24
CA HIS A 355 -0.72 -22.47 55.86
C HIS A 355 0.07 -21.93 57.07
N VAL A 356 0.07 -22.73 58.17
CA VAL A 356 0.82 -22.42 59.40
C VAL A 356 1.98 -23.40 59.50
N MET A 357 3.20 -22.88 59.58
CA MET A 357 4.43 -23.66 59.76
C MET A 357 4.95 -23.49 61.21
N ALA A 358 5.48 -24.53 61.80
CA ALA A 358 6.29 -24.37 63.01
C ALA A 358 7.67 -23.77 62.68
N GLN A 359 8.29 -23.06 63.61
CA GLN A 359 9.67 -22.61 63.44
C GLN A 359 10.62 -23.79 63.16
N GLY A 360 11.46 -23.67 62.11
CA GLY A 360 12.36 -24.71 61.64
C GLY A 360 11.72 -25.74 60.72
N GLU A 361 10.42 -25.67 60.46
CA GLU A 361 9.69 -26.58 59.54
C GLU A 361 9.97 -26.24 58.08
N GLU A 362 9.78 -27.21 57.17
CA GLU A 362 9.85 -27.05 55.73
C GLU A 362 8.44 -27.11 55.12
N LEU A 363 8.13 -26.16 54.25
CA LEU A 363 6.89 -26.14 53.43
C LEU A 363 7.23 -26.32 51.96
N MET A 364 6.56 -27.25 51.34
CA MET A 364 6.51 -27.38 49.90
C MET A 364 5.11 -27.02 49.39
N ALA A 365 5.00 -25.90 48.68
CA ALA A 365 3.75 -25.45 48.10
C ALA A 365 3.82 -25.55 46.56
N THR A 366 2.73 -25.98 45.94
CA THR A 366 2.63 -26.07 44.49
C THR A 366 1.57 -25.13 43.93
N CYS A 367 1.83 -24.58 42.76
CA CYS A 367 0.91 -23.71 42.01
C CYS A 367 0.89 -24.16 40.58
N ASN A 368 -0.29 -24.63 40.11
CA ASN A 368 -0.51 -25.12 38.78
C ASN A 368 -1.78 -24.52 38.20
N ALA A 369 -1.83 -24.41 36.86
CA ALA A 369 -3.02 -24.06 36.12
C ALA A 369 -3.14 -24.99 34.91
N LEU A 370 -4.35 -25.43 34.60
CA LEU A 370 -4.61 -26.19 33.40
C LEU A 370 -4.59 -25.24 32.19
N SER A 371 -3.88 -25.61 31.14
CA SER A 371 -3.70 -24.77 29.94
C SER A 371 -3.57 -25.64 28.69
N SER A 372 -3.98 -25.10 27.55
CA SER A 372 -3.73 -25.69 26.22
C SER A 372 -2.26 -25.63 25.81
N LEU A 373 -1.51 -24.68 26.36
CA LEU A 373 -0.12 -24.40 26.00
C LEU A 373 0.80 -24.53 27.25
N PRO A 374 2.11 -24.72 27.06
CA PRO A 374 3.06 -24.78 28.15
C PRO A 374 3.05 -23.50 28.99
N THR A 375 3.00 -23.69 30.33
CA THR A 375 2.96 -22.60 31.31
C THR A 375 4.31 -22.38 31.95
N HIS A 376 4.55 -21.14 32.38
CA HIS A 376 5.68 -20.73 33.18
C HIS A 376 5.19 -20.10 34.50
N THR A 377 5.63 -20.63 35.65
CA THR A 377 5.19 -20.18 36.97
C THR A 377 6.31 -19.45 37.68
N VAL A 378 5.99 -18.32 38.29
CA VAL A 378 6.92 -17.52 39.12
C VAL A 378 6.24 -17.13 40.41
N TRP A 379 6.97 -17.27 41.54
CA TRP A 379 6.51 -16.89 42.85
C TRP A 379 7.06 -15.55 43.30
N PHE A 380 6.21 -14.75 43.90
CA PHE A 380 6.54 -13.43 44.43
C PHE A 380 6.16 -13.30 45.88
N LYS A 381 6.98 -12.57 46.63
CA LYS A 381 6.68 -12.08 47.99
C LYS A 381 6.95 -10.59 48.06
N LYS A 382 5.94 -9.80 48.46
CA LYS A 382 6.05 -8.32 48.51
C LYS A 382 6.61 -7.73 47.17
N GLY A 383 6.17 -8.27 46.03
CA GLY A 383 6.60 -7.84 44.68
C GLY A 383 8.01 -8.30 44.24
N LYS A 384 8.75 -9.02 45.09
CA LYS A 384 10.06 -9.58 44.71
C LYS A 384 9.91 -11.05 44.32
N LYS A 385 10.55 -11.46 43.22
CA LYS A 385 10.64 -12.86 42.81
C LYS A 385 11.39 -13.67 43.85
N VAL A 386 10.81 -14.78 44.31
CA VAL A 386 11.37 -15.66 45.34
C VAL A 386 11.63 -17.08 44.84
N ALA A 387 10.87 -17.55 43.85
CA ALA A 387 11.10 -18.85 43.24
C ALA A 387 10.60 -18.84 41.77
N GLU A 388 11.07 -19.80 41.03
CA GLU A 388 10.66 -20.08 39.65
C GLU A 388 10.33 -21.56 39.50
N GLY A 389 9.25 -21.86 38.78
CA GLY A 389 8.69 -23.18 38.65
C GLY A 389 7.43 -23.38 39.49
N HIS A 390 6.79 -24.54 39.32
CA HIS A 390 5.50 -24.85 39.94
C HIS A 390 5.58 -25.01 41.47
N THR A 391 6.78 -25.22 42.03
CA THR A 391 6.98 -25.53 43.44
C THR A 391 7.73 -24.39 44.13
N LEU A 392 7.18 -23.93 45.27
CA LEU A 392 7.83 -23.06 46.22
C LEU A 392 8.25 -23.90 47.42
N THR A 393 9.55 -23.92 47.73
CA THR A 393 10.09 -24.61 48.89
C THR A 393 10.59 -23.58 49.87
N LEU A 394 10.05 -23.57 51.11
CA LEU A 394 10.48 -22.75 52.22
C LEU A 394 11.13 -23.69 53.26
N LYS A 395 12.43 -23.50 53.53
CA LYS A 395 13.21 -24.33 54.48
C LYS A 395 13.54 -23.52 55.74
N ASP A 396 13.65 -24.23 56.89
CA ASP A 396 14.04 -23.62 58.16
C ASP A 396 13.19 -22.38 58.48
N ALA A 397 11.89 -22.60 58.69
CA ALA A 397 10.92 -21.52 58.86
C ALA A 397 11.30 -20.50 59.93
N VAL A 398 11.45 -19.26 59.53
CA VAL A 398 11.67 -18.09 60.39
C VAL A 398 10.55 -17.07 60.21
N PHE A 399 10.30 -16.21 61.19
CA PHE A 399 9.23 -15.22 61.12
C PHE A 399 9.31 -14.30 59.90
N ASP A 400 10.51 -14.06 59.33
CA ASP A 400 10.67 -13.29 58.08
C ASP A 400 10.08 -14.01 56.86
N MET A 401 9.83 -15.31 56.98
CA MET A 401 9.16 -16.07 55.90
C MET A 401 7.63 -15.97 55.97
N ALA A 402 7.05 -15.50 57.11
CA ALA A 402 5.61 -15.23 57.17
C ALA A 402 5.19 -14.15 56.17
N GLY A 403 3.95 -14.25 55.68
CA GLY A 403 3.36 -13.30 54.75
C GLY A 403 2.74 -13.95 53.49
N THR A 404 2.27 -13.12 52.57
CA THR A 404 1.58 -13.57 51.37
C THR A 404 2.58 -13.82 50.25
N TYR A 405 2.51 -15.02 49.70
CA TYR A 405 3.19 -15.45 48.47
C TYR A 405 2.17 -15.48 47.34
N VAL A 406 2.52 -14.87 46.22
CA VAL A 406 1.70 -14.83 45.04
C VAL A 406 2.40 -15.60 43.94
N CYS A 407 1.76 -16.64 43.40
CA CYS A 407 2.23 -17.28 42.20
C CYS A 407 1.56 -16.64 41.01
N VAL A 408 2.32 -16.45 39.94
CA VAL A 408 1.84 -15.99 38.64
C VAL A 408 2.16 -17.08 37.63
N VAL A 409 1.13 -17.61 37.01
CA VAL A 409 1.23 -18.61 35.93
C VAL A 409 0.94 -17.91 34.63
N LYS A 410 1.89 -17.96 33.69
CA LYS A 410 1.80 -17.32 32.37
C LYS A 410 1.97 -18.35 31.27
N VAL A 411 1.38 -18.06 30.11
CA VAL A 411 1.67 -18.74 28.85
C VAL A 411 2.64 -17.87 28.04
N PRO A 412 3.94 -18.20 27.97
CA PRO A 412 4.94 -17.31 27.36
C PRO A 412 4.74 -17.08 25.88
N SER A 413 4.09 -18.02 25.18
CA SER A 413 3.79 -17.94 23.74
C SER A 413 2.58 -17.06 23.40
N LEU A 414 1.79 -16.64 24.42
CA LEU A 414 0.55 -15.88 24.24
C LEU A 414 0.48 -14.72 25.24
N GLU A 415 0.66 -13.53 24.72
CA GLU A 415 0.65 -12.32 25.53
C GLU A 415 -0.73 -12.07 26.17
N GLY A 416 -0.72 -11.71 27.45
CA GLY A 416 -1.93 -11.42 28.22
C GLY A 416 -2.66 -12.66 28.76
N LEU A 417 -2.18 -13.89 28.51
CA LEU A 417 -2.75 -15.09 29.10
C LEU A 417 -2.01 -15.44 30.38
N GLU A 418 -2.50 -14.90 31.51
CA GLU A 418 -1.91 -15.10 32.84
C GLU A 418 -2.99 -15.27 33.92
N THR A 419 -2.66 -16.05 34.94
CA THR A 419 -3.49 -16.24 36.12
C THR A 419 -2.64 -16.18 37.39
N THR A 420 -3.26 -15.82 38.50
CA THR A 420 -2.56 -15.66 39.78
C THR A 420 -3.26 -16.40 40.89
N GLY A 421 -2.47 -16.89 41.81
CA GLY A 421 -2.96 -17.43 43.06
C GLY A 421 -2.18 -16.89 44.24
N SER A 422 -2.75 -16.90 45.46
CA SER A 422 -2.10 -16.42 46.67
C SER A 422 -2.15 -17.44 47.79
N LEU A 423 -0.99 -17.63 48.44
CA LEU A 423 -0.84 -18.45 49.64
C LEU A 423 -0.35 -17.57 50.79
N ARG A 424 -1.08 -17.56 51.87
CA ARG A 424 -0.68 -16.89 53.11
C ARG A 424 0.00 -17.86 54.06
N VAL A 425 1.25 -17.56 54.41
CA VAL A 425 2.07 -18.39 55.32
C VAL A 425 2.24 -17.68 56.65
N PHE A 426 1.90 -18.39 57.71
CA PHE A 426 2.21 -18.00 59.08
C PHE A 426 3.30 -18.89 59.66
N VAL A 427 4.17 -18.33 60.49
CA VAL A 427 5.17 -19.11 61.21
C VAL A 427 4.84 -19.04 62.71
N GLN A 428 4.43 -20.21 63.25
CA GLN A 428 4.12 -20.31 64.69
C GLN A 428 5.37 -20.56 65.47
N GLY A 429 5.41 -19.92 66.68
CA GLY A 429 6.53 -20.08 67.55
C GLY A 429 6.54 -19.02 68.70
N ARG A 430 7.53 -19.11 69.54
CA ARG A 430 7.74 -18.15 70.63
C ARG A 430 7.92 -16.75 70.05
N PRO A 431 7.25 -15.70 70.60
CA PRO A 431 7.35 -14.33 70.03
C PRO A 431 8.80 -13.82 69.98
N GLU A 432 9.07 -13.00 68.94
CA GLU A 432 10.33 -12.28 68.79
C GLU A 432 10.08 -10.77 68.90
N ILE A 433 10.84 -10.07 69.73
CA ILE A 433 10.76 -8.63 69.86
C ILE A 433 11.84 -8.01 68.92
N LYS A 434 11.43 -7.21 67.99
CA LYS A 434 12.34 -6.39 67.16
C LYS A 434 12.87 -5.25 68.04
N LYS A 435 14.18 -5.24 68.36
CA LYS A 435 14.80 -4.17 69.08
C LYS A 435 14.63 -2.83 68.34
N SER A 436 13.87 -1.91 68.97
CA SER A 436 13.74 -0.53 68.53
C SER A 436 14.38 0.35 69.64
N ALA A 437 15.40 1.09 69.25
CA ALA A 437 16.16 2.08 70.07
C ALA A 437 17.17 1.53 71.04
N ASP A 438 18.15 2.38 71.43
CA ASP A 438 19.20 2.09 72.39
C ASP A 438 18.62 1.66 73.70
N PRO A 439 19.21 0.64 74.34
CA PRO A 439 18.68 0.08 75.59
C PRO A 439 18.83 1.03 76.82
N VAL A 440 19.60 2.11 76.68
CA VAL A 440 19.77 3.12 77.71
C VAL A 440 19.46 4.50 77.12
N GLN A 441 18.46 5.19 77.69
CA GLN A 441 18.09 6.54 77.31
C GLN A 441 18.24 7.48 78.49
N GLU A 442 19.00 8.56 78.34
CA GLU A 442 19.15 9.63 79.32
C GLU A 442 17.99 10.63 79.14
N VAL A 443 17.18 10.80 80.18
CA VAL A 443 15.98 11.63 80.23
C VAL A 443 16.01 12.63 81.36
N SER A 444 15.66 13.88 81.11
CA SER A 444 15.51 14.89 82.16
C SER A 444 14.40 14.50 83.16
N PRO A 445 14.57 14.71 84.47
CA PRO A 445 13.54 14.39 85.45
C PRO A 445 12.21 15.05 85.12
N GLU A 446 11.12 14.35 85.47
CA GLU A 446 9.72 14.74 85.24
C GLU A 446 9.25 14.79 83.75
N LYS A 447 10.09 14.50 82.77
CA LYS A 447 9.65 14.33 81.40
C LYS A 447 9.06 12.95 81.18
N THR A 448 8.12 12.88 80.26
CA THR A 448 7.55 11.62 79.78
C THR A 448 8.31 11.13 78.57
N GLN A 449 8.77 9.88 78.59
CA GLN A 449 9.44 9.23 77.46
C GLN A 449 8.51 8.23 76.82
N LYS A 450 8.46 8.24 75.48
CA LYS A 450 7.71 7.26 74.71
C LYS A 450 8.58 6.05 74.38
N LEU A 451 8.08 4.86 74.72
CA LEU A 451 8.71 3.60 74.38
C LEU A 451 7.85 2.84 73.46
N SER A 452 8.46 2.20 72.47
CA SER A 452 7.77 1.35 71.50
C SER A 452 8.31 -0.07 71.58
N CYS A 453 7.41 -1.03 71.62
CA CYS A 453 7.73 -2.45 71.56
C CYS A 453 7.02 -3.08 70.40
N HIS A 454 7.79 -3.66 69.50
CA HIS A 454 7.29 -4.33 68.29
C HIS A 454 7.58 -5.82 68.42
N ALA A 455 6.54 -6.61 68.64
CA ALA A 455 6.61 -8.05 68.77
C ALA A 455 5.97 -8.71 67.52
N ARG A 456 6.59 -9.75 67.06
CA ARG A 456 6.04 -10.62 65.99
C ARG A 456 5.96 -12.06 66.48
N GLY A 457 4.98 -12.79 65.97
CA GLY A 457 4.74 -14.19 66.31
C GLY A 457 3.34 -14.62 65.96
N TYR A 458 3.17 -15.89 65.76
CA TYR A 458 1.84 -16.48 65.53
C TYR A 458 1.64 -17.64 66.50
N PRO A 459 0.52 -17.79 67.18
CA PRO A 459 -0.57 -16.79 67.24
C PRO A 459 -0.08 -15.43 67.75
N THR A 460 -0.83 -14.39 67.40
CA THR A 460 -0.49 -12.99 67.68
C THR A 460 -0.12 -12.75 69.13
N PRO A 461 1.09 -12.22 69.46
CA PRO A 461 1.51 -12.08 70.84
C PRO A 461 0.75 -10.96 71.53
N VAL A 462 0.49 -11.17 72.82
CA VAL A 462 -0.04 -10.13 73.71
C VAL A 462 1.14 -9.40 74.37
N ILE A 463 1.17 -8.06 74.21
CA ILE A 463 2.18 -7.22 74.85
C ILE A 463 1.68 -6.69 76.19
N THR A 464 2.45 -6.96 77.29
CA THR A 464 2.24 -6.41 78.63
C THR A 464 3.47 -5.61 79.02
N TRP A 465 3.24 -4.47 79.70
CA TRP A 465 4.31 -3.61 80.19
C TRP A 465 4.37 -3.65 81.72
N SER A 466 5.56 -3.66 82.25
CA SER A 466 5.82 -3.54 83.67
C SER A 466 7.02 -2.62 83.93
N SER A 467 7.11 -2.00 85.13
CA SER A 467 8.22 -1.13 85.54
C SER A 467 8.80 -1.54 86.89
N SER A 468 10.10 -1.25 87.13
CA SER A 468 10.82 -1.61 88.31
C SER A 468 10.34 -0.90 89.58
N ASP A 469 9.70 0.29 89.46
CA ASP A 469 9.28 1.13 90.58
C ASP A 469 7.78 1.30 90.78
N LYS A 470 6.97 0.47 90.09
CA LYS A 470 5.49 0.57 90.01
C LYS A 470 4.99 1.91 89.48
N SER A 471 5.84 2.71 88.79
CA SER A 471 5.41 3.92 88.11
C SER A 471 4.35 3.59 87.03
N GLN A 472 3.39 4.51 86.81
CA GLN A 472 2.33 4.29 85.86
C GLN A 472 2.88 4.36 84.42
N VAL A 473 2.81 3.23 83.75
CA VAL A 473 3.02 3.13 82.28
C VAL A 473 1.70 3.37 81.64
N LEU A 474 1.57 4.52 80.95
CA LEU A 474 0.34 4.87 80.17
C LEU A 474 0.44 4.33 78.79
N LYS A 475 -0.50 3.45 78.40
CA LYS A 475 -0.62 2.93 77.02
C LYS A 475 -1.15 4.03 76.16
N LEU A 476 -0.38 4.42 75.12
CA LEU A 476 -0.75 5.46 74.17
C LEU A 476 -1.46 4.88 72.95
N SER A 477 -0.92 3.82 72.37
CA SER A 477 -1.48 3.17 71.17
C SER A 477 -1.04 1.72 71.08
N GLN A 478 -1.88 0.89 70.47
CA GLN A 478 -1.53 -0.47 70.07
C GLN A 478 -2.06 -0.67 68.66
N ARG A 479 -1.20 -1.15 67.75
CA ARG A 479 -1.57 -1.61 66.43
C ARG A 479 -1.27 -3.10 66.37
N GLU A 480 -2.22 -3.85 65.92
CA GLU A 480 -2.16 -5.31 65.86
C GLU A 480 -2.48 -5.77 64.43
N THR A 481 -1.72 -6.71 63.93
CA THR A 481 -1.97 -7.49 62.72
C THR A 481 -2.06 -8.97 63.15
N GLU A 482 -2.27 -9.87 62.21
CA GLU A 482 -2.41 -11.30 62.54
C GLU A 482 -1.11 -11.93 63.08
N ASP A 483 0.05 -11.34 62.84
CA ASP A 483 1.37 -11.86 63.17
C ASP A 483 2.31 -10.85 63.84
N GLU A 484 1.92 -9.60 63.99
CA GLU A 484 2.73 -8.54 64.61
C GLU A 484 1.89 -7.63 65.52
N VAL A 485 2.47 -7.19 66.58
CA VAL A 485 1.89 -6.19 67.49
C VAL A 485 2.90 -5.10 67.73
N LEU A 486 2.50 -3.85 67.56
CA LEU A 486 3.24 -2.66 67.93
C LEU A 486 2.51 -1.96 69.07
N SER A 487 3.13 -1.95 70.28
CA SER A 487 2.60 -1.23 71.43
C SER A 487 3.49 -0.03 71.77
N VAL A 488 2.88 1.13 71.90
CA VAL A 488 3.55 2.38 72.29
C VAL A 488 3.00 2.84 73.65
N VAL A 489 3.90 3.07 74.58
CA VAL A 489 3.58 3.52 75.94
C VAL A 489 4.32 4.82 76.25
N SER A 490 3.82 5.54 77.21
CA SER A 490 4.46 6.72 77.80
C SER A 490 4.82 6.42 79.26
N VAL A 491 6.10 6.63 79.64
CA VAL A 491 6.61 6.43 81.00
C VAL A 491 7.05 7.78 81.52
N LYS A 492 6.55 8.17 82.73
CA LYS A 492 7.02 9.37 83.43
C LYS A 492 8.28 9.01 84.21
N VAL A 493 9.42 9.66 83.91
CA VAL A 493 10.72 9.37 84.55
C VAL A 493 10.92 10.29 85.72
N THR A 494 10.84 9.73 86.96
CA THR A 494 11.09 10.45 88.25
C THR A 494 12.43 10.07 88.89
N SER A 495 12.90 8.88 88.59
CA SER A 495 14.18 8.29 89.05
C SER A 495 14.68 7.33 87.97
N ASP A 496 15.82 6.69 88.14
CA ASP A 496 16.27 5.62 87.27
C ASP A 496 15.25 4.48 87.29
N ILE A 497 14.66 4.23 86.08
CA ILE A 497 13.58 3.27 85.93
C ILE A 497 13.95 2.28 84.81
N THR A 498 13.63 1.01 85.04
CA THR A 498 13.65 -0.01 83.95
C THR A 498 12.22 -0.43 83.61
N ALA A 499 11.83 -0.17 82.42
CA ALA A 499 10.54 -0.65 81.85
C ALA A 499 10.76 -1.97 81.11
N TYR A 500 9.87 -2.93 81.28
CA TYR A 500 9.91 -4.23 80.64
C TYR A 500 8.70 -4.36 79.66
N CYS A 501 9.00 -4.69 78.44
CA CYS A 501 8.00 -5.13 77.47
C CYS A 501 8.02 -6.65 77.42
N ASN A 502 6.92 -7.29 77.78
CA ASN A 502 6.75 -8.73 77.72
C ASN A 502 5.76 -9.07 76.61
N ALA A 503 6.23 -9.80 75.61
CA ALA A 503 5.39 -10.33 74.54
C ALA A 503 5.18 -11.83 74.80
N SER A 504 3.93 -12.27 74.87
CA SER A 504 3.58 -13.66 75.17
C SER A 504 2.52 -14.19 74.23
N ASN A 505 2.66 -15.44 73.82
CA ASN A 505 1.64 -16.25 73.12
C ASN A 505 1.65 -17.68 73.72
N GLU A 506 0.90 -18.62 73.22
CA GLU A 506 0.85 -20.01 73.71
C GLU A 506 2.17 -20.79 73.57
N HIS A 507 3.12 -20.32 72.75
CA HIS A 507 4.45 -20.92 72.54
C HIS A 507 5.51 -20.34 73.49
N GLY A 508 5.19 -19.31 74.27
CA GLY A 508 6.10 -18.78 75.26
C GLY A 508 6.07 -17.26 75.44
N THR A 509 7.01 -16.76 76.22
CA THR A 509 7.12 -15.34 76.56
C THR A 509 8.55 -14.85 76.32
N VAL A 510 8.67 -13.68 75.68
CA VAL A 510 9.94 -12.97 75.49
C VAL A 510 9.84 -11.59 76.13
N SER A 511 10.89 -11.16 76.83
CA SER A 511 10.96 -9.86 77.50
C SER A 511 12.13 -9.04 77.00
N VAL A 512 11.92 -7.74 76.83
CA VAL A 512 12.97 -6.76 76.55
C VAL A 512 12.89 -5.62 77.59
N SER A 513 14.05 -5.18 78.12
CA SER A 513 14.14 -4.09 79.05
C SER A 513 14.63 -2.80 78.39
N PHE A 514 14.06 -1.68 78.85
CA PHE A 514 14.42 -0.31 78.47
C PHE A 514 14.88 0.41 79.77
N SER A 515 16.15 0.79 79.83
CA SER A 515 16.68 1.52 80.96
C SER A 515 16.64 3.03 80.77
N LEU A 516 15.87 3.74 81.53
CA LEU A 516 15.74 5.19 81.54
C LEU A 516 16.51 5.78 82.69
N LYS A 517 17.59 6.56 82.48
CA LYS A 517 18.39 7.22 83.48
C LYS A 517 17.96 8.68 83.63
N ALA A 518 17.63 9.09 84.87
CA ALA A 518 17.32 10.46 85.19
C ALA A 518 18.62 11.30 85.36
N ILE A 519 18.84 12.24 84.45
CA ILE A 519 19.98 13.14 84.53
C ILE A 519 19.69 14.21 85.62
N VAL A 520 20.29 14.13 86.76
CA VAL A 520 20.31 15.23 87.77
C VAL A 520 21.19 16.36 87.21
N GLN A 521 20.56 17.41 86.72
CA GLN A 521 21.30 18.60 86.32
C GLN A 521 21.90 19.25 87.57
N THR A 522 23.18 19.04 87.90
CA THR A 522 23.95 19.94 88.72
C THR A 522 24.15 21.23 87.94
N THR A 523 23.53 22.31 88.40
CA THR A 523 23.74 23.65 87.88
C THR A 523 25.17 24.09 88.15
N SER A 524 26.05 23.96 87.22
CA SER A 524 27.31 24.71 87.15
C SER A 524 27.18 25.72 86.01
N SER A 525 27.12 26.98 86.46
CA SER A 525 27.22 28.13 85.57
C SER A 525 28.56 28.12 84.85
N ALA A 526 28.58 27.88 83.62
CA ALA A 526 29.72 28.13 82.75
C ALA A 526 29.24 28.84 81.43
N LEU A 527 29.74 30.02 81.35
CA LEU A 527 29.82 31.02 80.36
C LEU A 527 29.67 30.50 78.92
N SER A 528 28.68 31.06 78.26
CA SER A 528 28.44 30.85 76.84
C SER A 528 29.55 31.45 75.97
N THR A 529 30.22 30.68 75.22
CA THR A 529 30.93 31.15 74.01
C THR A 529 30.11 30.71 72.81
N THR A 530 29.59 31.70 72.15
CA THR A 530 28.97 31.58 70.82
C THR A 530 30.05 31.34 69.78
N GLU A 531 30.08 30.15 69.21
CA GLU A 531 30.72 29.85 67.96
C GLU A 531 29.66 29.08 67.14
N GLY A 532 29.29 29.42 66.00
CA GLY A 532 29.68 30.18 64.86
C GLY A 532 28.74 29.78 63.75
N SER A 533 27.61 30.53 63.64
CA SER A 533 26.69 30.35 62.45
C SER A 533 27.33 30.73 61.13
N GLY A 534 28.62 31.13 61.12
CA GLY A 534 29.30 31.57 59.97
C GLY A 534 29.61 30.52 58.87
N VAL A 535 29.88 29.28 59.34
CA VAL A 535 30.26 28.18 58.42
C VAL A 535 29.08 27.72 57.58
N VAL A 536 27.89 27.63 58.20
CA VAL A 536 26.67 27.21 57.45
C VAL A 536 26.26 28.26 56.40
N ILE A 537 26.39 29.56 56.77
CA ILE A 537 26.10 30.67 55.86
C ILE A 537 27.14 30.72 54.73
N ALA A 538 28.42 30.49 55.02
CA ALA A 538 29.47 30.42 54.01
C ALA A 538 29.27 29.28 53.02
N VAL A 539 28.87 28.08 53.50
CA VAL A 539 28.57 26.92 52.62
C VAL A 539 27.36 27.20 51.73
N ILE A 540 26.31 27.82 52.27
CA ILE A 540 25.12 28.17 51.51
C ILE A 540 25.46 29.20 50.40
N ILE A 541 26.27 30.23 50.73
CA ILE A 541 26.69 31.23 49.77
C ILE A 541 27.58 30.61 48.69
N ILE A 542 28.49 29.70 49.05
CA ILE A 542 29.33 28.99 48.07
C ILE A 542 28.48 28.12 47.14
N CYS A 543 27.49 27.40 47.70
CA CYS A 543 26.57 26.59 46.91
C CYS A 543 25.74 27.45 45.91
N ILE A 544 25.26 28.61 46.37
CA ILE A 544 24.51 29.54 45.48
C ILE A 544 25.41 30.10 44.38
N LEU A 545 26.65 30.47 44.70
CA LEU A 545 27.62 30.93 43.70
C LEU A 545 27.99 29.85 42.69
N LEU A 546 28.18 28.62 43.15
CA LEU A 546 28.44 27.47 42.27
C LEU A 546 27.26 27.20 41.34
N LEU A 547 26.02 27.28 41.85
CA LEU A 547 24.83 27.14 41.02
C LEU A 547 24.67 28.28 40.01
N ALA A 548 25.02 29.51 40.42
CA ALA A 548 25.03 30.66 39.50
C ALA A 548 26.09 30.52 38.39
N ILE A 549 27.28 30.03 38.74
CA ILE A 549 28.34 29.73 37.77
C ILE A 549 27.90 28.59 36.84
N LEU A 550 27.33 27.51 37.39
CA LEU A 550 26.82 26.40 36.59
C LEU A 550 25.71 26.86 35.64
N GLY A 551 24.79 27.69 36.15
CA GLY A 551 23.72 28.28 35.35
C GLY A 551 24.25 29.19 34.23
N SER A 552 25.29 30.02 34.54
CA SER A 552 25.91 30.86 33.57
C SER A 552 26.66 30.08 32.48
N VAL A 553 27.36 29.00 32.87
CA VAL A 553 28.04 28.09 31.94
C VAL A 553 27.04 27.38 31.08
N LEU A 554 25.95 26.86 31.65
CA LEU A 554 24.87 26.22 30.90
C LEU A 554 24.18 27.21 29.94
N TYR A 555 23.95 28.48 30.39
CA TYR A 555 23.42 29.54 29.54
C TYR A 555 24.37 29.89 28.39
N PHE A 556 25.68 29.92 28.67
CA PHE A 556 26.69 30.21 27.64
C PHE A 556 26.84 29.04 26.66
N LEU A 557 26.73 27.78 27.15
CA LEU A 557 26.74 26.59 26.30
C LEU A 557 25.46 26.53 25.46
N TYR A 558 24.32 26.91 26.03
CA TYR A 558 23.05 27.05 25.31
C TYR A 558 23.14 28.10 24.20
N LYS A 559 23.72 29.29 24.50
CA LYS A 559 23.88 30.38 23.53
C LYS A 559 24.93 30.07 22.44
N LYS A 560 25.93 29.22 22.72
CA LYS A 560 26.94 28.74 21.75
C LYS A 560 26.58 27.44 21.03
N GLY A 561 25.38 26.88 21.23
CA GLY A 561 24.89 25.69 20.50
C GLY A 561 25.69 24.40 20.74
N LYS A 562 26.40 24.26 21.89
CA LYS A 562 27.26 23.11 22.20
C LYS A 562 26.69 22.14 23.25
N LEU A 563 25.38 22.13 23.47
CA LEU A 563 24.74 21.05 24.22
C LEU A 563 24.20 20.01 23.25
N PRO A 564 24.60 18.75 23.32
CA PRO A 564 24.04 17.68 22.52
C PRO A 564 22.70 17.24 23.11
N CYS A 565 21.64 17.97 22.79
CA CYS A 565 20.29 17.46 22.89
C CYS A 565 19.88 16.98 21.52
N GLY A 566 19.70 15.69 21.37
CA GLY A 566 19.22 15.07 20.17
C GLY A 566 17.89 15.66 19.73
N ARG A 567 17.88 16.21 18.50
CA ARG A 567 16.66 16.62 17.83
C ARG A 567 16.83 16.43 16.33
N SER A 568 16.00 15.59 15.82
CA SER A 568 15.83 15.34 14.39
C SER A 568 15.64 16.64 13.61
N GLY A 569 16.28 16.71 12.44
CA GLY A 569 16.35 17.85 11.58
C GLY A 569 15.02 18.31 11.03
N LYS A 570 14.87 19.62 10.96
CA LYS A 570 14.01 20.31 9.99
C LYS A 570 14.93 20.96 8.98
N GLN A 571 14.78 20.54 7.73
CA GLN A 571 15.32 21.27 6.58
C GLN A 571 14.40 22.44 6.26
N ASP A 572 14.97 23.62 6.20
CA ASP A 572 14.38 24.78 5.56
C ASP A 572 14.37 24.57 4.05
N LEU A 573 13.20 24.66 3.46
CA LEU A 573 13.03 24.86 2.02
C LEU A 573 12.28 26.16 1.80
N THR A 574 12.99 27.10 1.24
CA THR A 574 12.50 28.33 0.64
C THR A 574 11.55 28.05 -0.52
N LYS A 575 10.49 28.86 -0.56
CA LYS A 575 9.41 28.95 -1.57
C LYS A 575 9.94 29.20 -3.01
N PRO A 576 9.13 29.04 -4.12
CA PRO A 576 7.67 29.16 -4.16
C PRO A 576 6.91 28.21 -5.11
N ASN A 577 5.63 28.06 -4.83
CA ASN A 577 4.48 28.17 -5.75
C ASN A 577 3.72 26.90 -6.17
N LYS A 578 2.44 26.96 -5.79
CA LYS A 578 1.20 26.40 -6.35
C LYS A 578 0.87 24.91 -6.22
N GLY A 579 -0.13 24.67 -5.38
CA GLY A 579 -1.29 23.83 -5.70
C GLY A 579 -1.15 22.34 -5.46
N GLY A 580 -1.65 21.87 -4.33
CA GLY A 580 -1.84 20.44 -4.10
C GLY A 580 -2.08 20.14 -2.62
N ILE A 581 -3.31 19.82 -2.29
CA ILE A 581 -3.75 19.45 -0.95
C ILE A 581 -3.14 18.08 -0.61
N VAL A 582 -2.31 18.04 0.45
CA VAL A 582 -1.89 16.80 1.09
C VAL A 582 -2.57 16.72 2.44
N VAL A 583 -3.38 15.68 2.62
CA VAL A 583 -4.00 15.33 3.89
C VAL A 583 -3.02 14.47 4.67
N GLU A 584 -2.49 14.98 5.75
CA GLU A 584 -1.68 14.27 6.72
C GLU A 584 -2.58 13.78 7.86
N MET A 585 -2.78 12.47 7.95
CA MET A 585 -3.45 11.87 9.11
C MET A 585 -2.45 11.73 10.25
N LYS A 586 -2.73 12.44 11.33
CA LYS A 586 -2.10 12.22 12.64
C LYS A 586 -3.14 11.60 13.55
N SER A 587 -2.88 10.37 13.98
CA SER A 587 -3.64 9.72 15.04
C SER A 587 -3.20 10.29 16.39
N ASP A 588 -4.13 10.76 17.19
CA ASP A 588 -4.15 10.57 18.63
C ASP A 588 -5.53 10.92 19.18
N ASN A 589 -6.00 9.95 19.92
CA ASN A 589 -7.08 9.80 20.88
C ASN A 589 -7.92 11.01 21.31
N THR A 590 -9.19 10.62 21.47
CA THR A 590 -10.23 11.04 22.43
C THR A 590 -11.09 12.25 22.09
N GLU A 591 -12.36 11.87 21.92
CA GLU A 591 -13.62 12.51 22.36
C GLU A 591 -14.12 13.80 21.69
N GLU A 592 -15.39 13.67 21.38
CA GLU A 592 -16.44 14.66 21.15
C GLU A 592 -16.49 15.40 19.80
N ALA A 593 -17.45 14.95 19.03
CA ALA A 593 -18.03 15.67 17.92
C ALA A 593 -18.80 16.89 18.39
N VAL A 594 -18.40 18.06 17.97
CA VAL A 594 -19.24 19.26 17.95
C VAL A 594 -19.37 19.74 16.51
N LEU A 595 -20.58 19.63 16.01
CA LEU A 595 -21.02 20.26 14.78
C LEU A 595 -21.03 21.78 14.94
N LEU A 596 -20.24 22.49 14.18
CA LEU A 596 -20.41 23.91 13.94
C LEU A 596 -20.69 24.17 12.47
N SER A 597 -21.93 24.55 12.21
CA SER A 597 -22.41 25.16 10.98
C SER A 597 -21.82 26.56 10.83
N VAL A 598 -21.37 26.92 9.65
CA VAL A 598 -21.18 28.33 9.26
C VAL A 598 -22.03 28.62 8.04
N ASN A 599 -22.98 29.55 8.25
CA ASN A 599 -23.86 30.16 7.29
C ASN A 599 -23.13 30.92 6.19
N GLY A 600 -23.72 30.96 5.02
CA GLY A 600 -23.35 31.87 3.94
C GLY A 600 -24.38 31.82 2.80
N ASP A 601 -25.39 32.63 2.94
CA ASP A 601 -26.53 32.90 2.04
C ASP A 601 -26.30 32.86 0.53
N LYS A 602 -27.21 32.28 -0.25
CA LYS A 602 -28.20 32.96 -1.08
C LYS A 602 -29.07 31.98 -1.88
N LYS A 603 -30.34 32.24 -1.81
CA LYS A 603 -31.55 31.60 -2.34
C LYS A 603 -31.91 32.11 -3.76
N PRO A 604 -33.03 31.64 -4.35
CA PRO A 604 -33.32 30.56 -5.29
C PRO A 604 -33.88 31.11 -6.63
N PRO A 605 -34.59 30.43 -7.50
CA PRO A 605 -35.90 29.80 -7.31
C PRO A 605 -36.22 28.50 -8.09
N SER A 606 -37.16 27.74 -7.54
CA SER A 606 -38.40 27.09 -8.05
C SER A 606 -38.38 26.43 -9.44
N ASP A 607 -38.98 25.32 -9.76
CA ASP A 607 -40.33 24.86 -9.46
C ASP A 607 -40.55 23.41 -9.93
N GLN A 608 -41.34 22.69 -9.17
CA GLN A 608 -42.37 21.68 -9.51
C GLN A 608 -42.09 20.46 -10.39
N GLY A 609 -42.48 19.30 -9.86
CA GLY A 609 -43.21 18.32 -10.61
C GLY A 609 -43.15 16.88 -10.12
N ASP A 610 -44.06 16.53 -9.23
CA ASP A 610 -44.43 15.16 -8.85
C ASP A 610 -44.65 14.22 -10.04
N LYS A 611 -44.30 12.91 -9.88
CA LYS A 611 -45.31 11.83 -9.92
C LYS A 611 -44.69 10.45 -9.67
N TYR A 612 -45.22 9.81 -8.63
CA TYR A 612 -45.18 8.37 -8.39
C TYR A 612 -45.85 7.59 -9.52
N MET A 613 -45.34 6.38 -9.80
CA MET A 613 -46.22 5.25 -10.14
C MET A 613 -45.57 3.89 -9.78
N TYR A 614 -46.19 3.19 -8.86
CA TYR A 614 -46.08 1.75 -8.63
C TYR A 614 -46.69 0.98 -9.81
N VAL A 615 -46.11 -0.12 -10.20
CA VAL A 615 -46.84 -1.30 -10.67
C VAL A 615 -46.11 -2.58 -10.22
N GLN A 616 -46.83 -3.38 -9.40
CA GLN A 616 -46.61 -4.80 -9.20
C GLN A 616 -47.00 -5.59 -10.44
N LYS A 617 -46.21 -6.55 -10.82
CA LYS A 617 -46.58 -7.98 -10.94
C LYS A 617 -45.36 -8.82 -11.11
#